data_a4c7ae468d1ce4bc839aab385b87b7fe
#
_entry.id   a4c7ae468d1ce4bc839aab385b87b7fe
#
_cell.length_a   1.000
_cell.length_b   1.000
_cell.length_c   1.000
_cell.angle_alpha   90.00
_cell.angle_beta   90.00
_cell.angle_gamma   90.00
#
_symmetry.space_group_name_H-M   'P 1'
#
loop_
_entity.id
_entity.type
_entity.pdbx_description
1 polymer ?
#
loop_
_entity_poly.entity_id
_entity_poly.type
_entity_poly.pdbx_seq_one_letter_code
_entity_poly.pdbx_strand_id
1 'polypeptide(L)'
;QTYNGIIHLGTVQDPFQPVERQYHLTDKVLNLLYEHRKPVTILTKSAYVQESLEVLKKMAAEKLVHVDFSVAYTDEELRQKLEPGASTFGERFQAMKTLHDNGISVGIFLNPVLPHYTERSLEDIFSRGRDCGAAYAMLGFIHLNRSNYADLKKCLSERKPGTDFERYFNL
;
A
#
# COMPACT_ATOMS: atom_id res chain seq x y z
N GLN A 1 21.98 4.78 -22.67
CA GLN A 1 20.54 4.73 -22.99
C GLN A 1 19.76 5.37 -21.84
N THR A 2 18.99 6.41 -22.11
CA THR A 2 18.15 7.06 -21.10
C THR A 2 16.87 6.22 -20.94
N TYR A 3 16.64 5.65 -19.76
CA TYR A 3 15.40 4.95 -19.48
C TYR A 3 14.23 5.94 -19.44
N ASN A 4 13.19 5.69 -20.24
CA ASN A 4 12.01 6.57 -20.39
C ASN A 4 10.73 5.95 -19.78
N GLY A 5 10.84 4.88 -19.00
CA GLY A 5 9.71 4.26 -18.32
C GLY A 5 9.38 4.89 -16.97
N ILE A 6 8.26 4.45 -16.38
CA ILE A 6 7.89 4.77 -15.01
C ILE A 6 8.69 3.90 -14.04
N ILE A 7 9.21 4.49 -12.98
CA ILE A 7 9.93 3.79 -11.92
C ILE A 7 8.92 3.42 -10.83
N HIS A 8 8.87 2.12 -10.49
CA HIS A 8 7.99 1.62 -9.44
C HIS A 8 8.78 1.38 -8.16
N LEU A 9 8.43 2.10 -7.08
CA LEU A 9 8.97 1.88 -5.74
C LEU A 9 7.94 1.14 -4.89
N GLY A 10 8.38 0.11 -4.16
CA GLY A 10 7.52 -0.61 -3.23
C GLY A 10 6.94 -1.94 -3.74
N THR A 11 7.37 -2.43 -4.91
CA THR A 11 6.84 -3.68 -5.47
C THR A 11 7.34 -4.94 -4.75
N VAL A 12 8.48 -4.89 -4.10
CA VAL A 12 9.08 -6.01 -3.35
C VAL A 12 9.19 -5.69 -1.86
N GLN A 13 9.70 -4.52 -1.54
CA GLN A 13 9.88 -4.03 -0.17
C GLN A 13 9.28 -2.63 -0.05
N ASP A 14 8.62 -2.35 1.09
CA ASP A 14 8.08 -1.01 1.33
C ASP A 14 9.22 0.02 1.39
N PRO A 15 9.18 1.09 0.59
CA PRO A 15 10.23 2.12 0.61
C PRO A 15 10.21 2.97 1.88
N PHE A 16 9.11 2.97 2.65
CA PHE A 16 8.95 3.74 3.87
C PHE A 16 8.89 2.86 5.13
N GLN A 17 9.81 1.88 5.21
CA GLN A 17 9.99 1.07 6.40
C GLN A 17 10.41 1.93 7.60
N PRO A 18 10.22 1.49 8.85
CA PRO A 18 10.61 2.25 10.05
C PRO A 18 12.06 2.72 10.05
N VAL A 19 12.95 1.96 9.40
CA VAL A 19 14.38 2.29 9.27
C VAL A 19 14.63 3.55 8.42
N GLU A 20 13.70 3.93 7.54
CA GLU A 20 13.79 5.16 6.75
C GLU A 20 13.86 6.43 7.62
N ARG A 21 13.26 6.41 8.81
CA ARG A 21 13.40 7.53 9.77
C ARG A 21 14.85 7.82 10.13
N GLN A 22 15.72 6.85 10.03
CA GLN A 22 17.15 7.01 10.36
C GLN A 22 17.98 7.35 9.13
N TYR A 23 17.70 6.72 7.98
CA TYR A 23 18.59 6.81 6.81
C TYR A 23 18.12 7.79 5.74
N HIS A 24 16.82 8.05 5.66
CA HIS A 24 16.20 8.93 4.65
C HIS A 24 16.64 8.60 3.22
N LEU A 25 16.74 7.29 2.90
CA LEU A 25 17.20 6.84 1.58
C LEU A 25 16.15 7.08 0.51
N THR A 26 14.88 6.80 0.83
CA THR A 26 13.77 7.00 -0.10
C THR A 26 13.64 8.48 -0.47
N ASP A 27 13.73 9.39 0.51
CA ASP A 27 13.69 10.82 0.25
C ASP A 27 14.85 11.27 -0.67
N LYS A 28 16.05 10.78 -0.44
CA LYS A 28 17.21 11.04 -1.32
C LYS A 28 17.01 10.52 -2.73
N VAL A 29 16.44 9.31 -2.87
CA VAL A 29 16.11 8.71 -4.17
C VAL A 29 15.05 9.53 -4.89
N LEU A 30 13.99 9.97 -4.20
CA LEU A 30 12.94 10.79 -4.78
C LEU A 30 13.48 12.14 -5.28
N ASN A 31 14.36 12.81 -4.50
CA ASN A 31 14.99 14.05 -4.94
C ASN A 31 15.84 13.82 -6.20
N LEU A 32 16.63 12.75 -6.26
CA LEU A 32 17.42 12.41 -7.45
C LEU A 32 16.51 12.13 -8.67
N LEU A 33 15.41 11.41 -8.48
CA LEU A 33 14.45 11.11 -9.55
C LEU A 33 13.73 12.38 -10.04
N TYR A 34 13.43 13.32 -9.12
CA TYR A 34 12.88 14.61 -9.46
C TYR A 34 13.85 15.45 -10.31
N GLU A 35 15.12 15.55 -9.91
CA GLU A 35 16.18 16.27 -10.65
C GLU A 35 16.33 15.74 -12.08
N HIS A 36 16.17 14.42 -12.25
CA HIS A 36 16.22 13.77 -13.56
C HIS A 36 14.87 13.67 -14.28
N ARG A 37 13.81 14.30 -13.75
CA ARG A 37 12.44 14.31 -14.28
C ARG A 37 11.92 12.90 -14.58
N LYS A 38 12.17 11.94 -13.68
CA LYS A 38 11.74 10.54 -13.84
C LYS A 38 10.39 10.34 -13.17
N PRO A 39 9.37 9.85 -13.92
CA PRO A 39 8.08 9.54 -13.33
C PRO A 39 8.17 8.32 -12.41
N VAL A 40 7.48 8.42 -11.28
CA VAL A 40 7.54 7.43 -10.20
C VAL A 40 6.13 7.04 -9.76
N THR A 41 5.88 5.76 -9.54
CA THR A 41 4.78 5.29 -8.71
C THR A 41 5.32 4.69 -7.42
N ILE A 42 4.66 4.97 -6.32
CA ILE A 42 5.04 4.51 -4.99
C ILE A 42 3.92 3.62 -4.46
N LEU A 43 4.25 2.41 -4.01
CA LEU A 43 3.33 1.54 -3.29
C LEU A 43 3.82 1.40 -1.84
N THR A 44 2.94 1.71 -0.88
CA THR A 44 3.32 1.68 0.53
C THR A 44 2.18 1.25 1.47
N LYS A 45 2.55 0.66 2.61
CA LYS A 45 1.71 0.41 3.78
C LYS A 45 2.04 1.37 4.94
N SER A 46 2.83 2.40 4.66
CA SER A 46 3.40 3.27 5.67
C SER A 46 2.89 4.70 5.56
N ALA A 47 2.45 5.27 6.67
CA ALA A 47 2.13 6.68 6.77
C ALA A 47 3.39 7.59 6.71
N TYR A 48 4.59 7.01 6.81
CA TYR A 48 5.86 7.76 6.72
C TYR A 48 6.14 8.40 5.37
N VAL A 49 5.41 8.00 4.34
CA VAL A 49 5.45 8.68 3.05
C VAL A 49 5.23 10.19 3.17
N GLN A 50 4.52 10.66 4.20
CA GLN A 50 4.30 12.07 4.50
C GLN A 50 5.60 12.83 4.85
N GLU A 51 6.64 12.13 5.32
CA GLU A 51 7.93 12.77 5.63
C GLU A 51 8.65 13.28 4.37
N SER A 52 8.32 12.71 3.20
CA SER A 52 8.82 13.17 1.89
C SER A 52 7.88 14.16 1.20
N LEU A 53 6.92 14.79 1.92
CA LEU A 53 5.87 15.65 1.36
C LEU A 53 6.42 16.75 0.45
N GLU A 54 7.54 17.39 0.82
CA GLU A 54 8.09 18.51 0.06
C GLU A 54 8.59 18.08 -1.34
N VAL A 55 9.27 16.97 -1.46
CA VAL A 55 9.70 16.48 -2.78
C VAL A 55 8.50 15.93 -3.57
N LEU A 56 7.56 15.26 -2.90
CA LEU A 56 6.34 14.74 -3.55
C LEU A 56 5.49 15.87 -4.13
N LYS A 57 5.36 17.01 -3.45
CA LYS A 57 4.65 18.20 -3.98
C LYS A 57 5.32 18.75 -5.25
N LYS A 58 6.65 18.86 -5.25
CA LYS A 58 7.40 19.26 -6.45
C LYS A 58 7.17 18.30 -7.61
N MET A 59 7.27 17.01 -7.35
CA MET A 59 7.02 15.97 -8.36
C MET A 59 5.58 15.98 -8.86
N ALA A 60 4.60 16.18 -7.98
CA ALA A 60 3.18 16.26 -8.34
C ALA A 60 2.85 17.46 -9.24
N ALA A 61 3.45 18.63 -8.98
CA ALA A 61 3.29 19.81 -9.81
C ALA A 61 3.72 19.56 -11.28
N GLU A 62 4.64 18.65 -11.50
CA GLU A 62 5.12 18.23 -12.82
C GLU A 62 4.51 16.91 -13.32
N LYS A 63 3.51 16.37 -12.60
CA LYS A 63 2.85 15.06 -12.88
C LYS A 63 3.83 13.88 -12.94
N LEU A 64 4.85 13.92 -12.09
CA LEU A 64 5.91 12.92 -12.03
C LEU A 64 5.72 11.91 -10.88
N VAL A 65 4.68 12.01 -10.06
CA VAL A 65 4.47 11.07 -8.97
C VAL A 65 3.01 10.68 -8.80
N HIS A 66 2.82 9.42 -8.40
CA HIS A 66 1.57 8.86 -7.93
C HIS A 66 1.86 7.95 -6.73
N VAL A 67 0.98 7.95 -5.72
CA VAL A 67 1.16 7.16 -4.50
C VAL A 67 -0.03 6.24 -4.27
N ASP A 68 0.21 4.93 -4.29
CA ASP A 68 -0.75 3.89 -3.95
C ASP A 68 -0.59 3.45 -2.50
N PHE A 69 -1.68 3.44 -1.76
CA PHE A 69 -1.71 2.86 -0.43
C PHE A 69 -2.26 1.44 -0.48
N SER A 70 -1.48 0.49 0.03
CA SER A 70 -1.93 -0.89 0.15
C SER A 70 -2.91 -1.02 1.31
N VAL A 71 -4.19 -1.29 0.98
CA VAL A 71 -5.28 -1.52 1.95
C VAL A 71 -6.13 -2.66 1.41
N ALA A 72 -5.88 -3.88 1.86
CA ALA A 72 -6.61 -5.06 1.38
C ALA A 72 -7.77 -5.49 2.30
N TYR A 73 -7.80 -4.99 3.52
CA TYR A 73 -8.81 -5.22 4.56
C TYR A 73 -8.69 -4.10 5.61
N THR A 74 -9.64 -4.02 6.58
CA THR A 74 -9.61 -2.99 7.64
C THR A 74 -9.62 -3.57 9.06
N ASP A 75 -9.37 -4.87 9.20
CA ASP A 75 -9.26 -5.56 10.49
C ASP A 75 -7.87 -5.33 11.11
N GLU A 76 -7.80 -4.47 12.14
CA GLU A 76 -6.55 -4.08 12.79
C GLU A 76 -5.88 -5.23 13.58
N GLU A 77 -6.64 -6.18 14.12
CA GLU A 77 -6.04 -7.34 14.78
C GLU A 77 -5.40 -8.28 13.75
N LEU A 78 -6.04 -8.44 12.58
CA LEU A 78 -5.44 -9.18 11.47
C LEU A 78 -4.18 -8.48 10.96
N ARG A 79 -4.20 -7.14 10.83
CA ARG A 79 -3.04 -6.34 10.44
C ARG A 79 -1.85 -6.60 11.36
N GLN A 80 -2.05 -6.58 12.68
CA GLN A 80 -0.96 -6.83 13.64
C GLN A 80 -0.29 -8.20 13.45
N LYS A 81 -1.04 -9.18 12.96
CA LYS A 81 -0.51 -10.53 12.68
C LYS A 81 0.18 -10.64 11.32
N LEU A 82 -0.43 -10.08 10.28
CA LEU A 82 0.06 -10.21 8.90
C LEU A 82 1.06 -9.11 8.51
N GLU A 83 0.94 -7.93 9.11
CA GLU A 83 1.70 -6.72 8.76
C GLU A 83 2.19 -5.99 10.03
N PRO A 84 2.94 -6.65 10.95
CA PRO A 84 3.25 -6.09 12.27
C PRO A 84 4.04 -4.77 12.23
N GLY A 85 4.79 -4.52 11.17
CA GLY A 85 5.58 -3.29 11.00
C GLY A 85 4.90 -2.18 10.19
N ALA A 86 3.70 -2.42 9.68
CA ALA A 86 3.00 -1.46 8.85
C ALA A 86 2.16 -0.47 9.68
N SER A 87 1.90 0.72 9.15
CA SER A 87 0.99 1.69 9.76
C SER A 87 -0.42 1.14 9.89
N THR A 88 -1.18 1.61 10.89
CA THR A 88 -2.60 1.29 11.02
C THR A 88 -3.39 1.75 9.80
N PHE A 89 -4.56 1.16 9.57
CA PHE A 89 -5.39 1.61 8.44
C PHE A 89 -5.84 3.06 8.62
N GLY A 90 -6.11 3.49 9.86
CA GLY A 90 -6.40 4.89 10.16
C GLY A 90 -5.27 5.83 9.73
N GLU A 91 -4.03 5.49 10.06
CA GLU A 91 -2.85 6.28 9.66
C GLU A 91 -2.64 6.28 8.13
N ARG A 92 -2.86 5.15 7.44
CA ARG A 92 -2.76 5.08 5.97
C ARG A 92 -3.78 5.99 5.29
N PHE A 93 -5.05 5.97 5.72
CA PHE A 93 -6.08 6.85 5.16
C PHE A 93 -5.81 8.32 5.48
N GLN A 94 -5.34 8.63 6.69
CA GLN A 94 -4.96 10.01 7.04
C GLN A 94 -3.78 10.49 6.18
N ALA A 95 -2.78 9.65 5.95
CA ALA A 95 -1.66 9.96 5.07
C ALA A 95 -2.13 10.17 3.62
N MET A 96 -3.01 9.30 3.11
CA MET A 96 -3.63 9.44 1.79
C MET A 96 -4.31 10.80 1.64
N LYS A 97 -5.14 11.18 2.63
CA LYS A 97 -5.81 12.47 2.64
C LYS A 97 -4.81 13.63 2.66
N THR A 98 -3.78 13.55 3.50
CA THR A 98 -2.74 14.58 3.57
C THR A 98 -2.06 14.77 2.21
N LEU A 99 -1.69 13.68 1.53
CA LEU A 99 -1.08 13.76 0.20
C LEU A 99 -2.04 14.35 -0.82
N HIS A 100 -3.30 13.90 -0.84
CA HIS A 100 -4.32 14.42 -1.74
C HIS A 100 -4.54 15.94 -1.55
N ASP A 101 -4.70 16.38 -0.31
CA ASP A 101 -4.92 17.80 0.03
C ASP A 101 -3.72 18.70 -0.37
N ASN A 102 -2.55 18.10 -0.61
CA ASN A 102 -1.35 18.75 -1.13
C ASN A 102 -1.12 18.55 -2.64
N GLY A 103 -2.15 18.10 -3.36
CA GLY A 103 -2.12 17.98 -4.83
C GLY A 103 -1.40 16.74 -5.37
N ILE A 104 -1.04 15.78 -4.49
CA ILE A 104 -0.43 14.53 -4.92
C ILE A 104 -1.53 13.53 -5.29
N SER A 105 -1.41 12.90 -6.47
CA SER A 105 -2.33 11.86 -6.91
C SER A 105 -2.18 10.61 -6.04
N VAL A 106 -3.30 10.09 -5.54
CA VAL A 106 -3.32 8.92 -4.66
C VAL A 106 -4.29 7.86 -5.14
N GLY A 107 -4.01 6.60 -4.84
CA GLY A 107 -4.85 5.45 -5.16
C GLY A 107 -4.84 4.40 -4.05
N ILE A 108 -5.72 3.40 -4.19
CA ILE A 108 -5.79 2.24 -3.30
C ILE A 108 -5.33 1.01 -4.05
N PHE A 109 -4.45 0.23 -3.41
CA PHE A 109 -4.03 -1.07 -3.90
C PHE A 109 -4.52 -2.17 -2.94
N LEU A 110 -5.62 -2.85 -3.35
CA LEU A 110 -6.17 -4.00 -2.64
C LEU A 110 -5.39 -5.25 -3.02
N ASN A 111 -4.24 -5.46 -2.41
CA ASN A 111 -3.40 -6.62 -2.68
C ASN A 111 -2.69 -7.11 -1.40
N PRO A 112 -2.80 -8.39 -1.08
CA PRO A 112 -3.64 -9.38 -1.76
C PRO A 112 -5.12 -9.28 -1.36
N VAL A 113 -6.02 -9.58 -2.29
CA VAL A 113 -7.42 -9.87 -1.93
C VAL A 113 -7.42 -11.14 -1.08
N LEU A 114 -7.84 -10.99 0.17
CA LEU A 114 -7.98 -12.09 1.13
C LEU A 114 -9.46 -12.48 1.22
N PRO A 115 -9.83 -13.68 0.75
CA PRO A 115 -11.20 -14.15 0.85
C PRO A 115 -11.78 -13.99 2.25
N HIS A 116 -13.05 -13.61 2.36
CA HIS A 116 -13.75 -13.37 3.60
C HIS A 116 -13.36 -12.08 4.37
N TYR A 117 -12.12 -11.63 4.32
CA TYR A 117 -11.67 -10.40 4.99
C TYR A 117 -11.79 -9.17 4.09
N THR A 118 -11.30 -9.26 2.86
CA THR A 118 -11.40 -8.16 1.89
C THR A 118 -12.85 -7.85 1.57
N GLU A 119 -13.67 -8.86 1.29
CA GLU A 119 -15.08 -8.70 0.90
C GLU A 119 -15.88 -7.92 1.96
N ARG A 120 -15.63 -8.18 3.23
CA ARG A 120 -16.29 -7.48 4.33
C ARG A 120 -15.81 -6.05 4.53
N SER A 121 -14.64 -5.76 4.05
CA SER A 121 -13.98 -4.45 4.20
C SER A 121 -14.19 -3.55 2.98
N LEU A 122 -14.73 -4.06 1.86
CA LEU A 122 -14.78 -3.31 0.59
C LEU A 122 -15.53 -1.99 0.70
N GLU A 123 -16.71 -2.00 1.34
CA GLU A 123 -17.52 -0.79 1.48
C GLU A 123 -16.79 0.28 2.30
N ASP A 124 -16.19 -0.10 3.43
CA ASP A 124 -15.40 0.79 4.28
C ASP A 124 -14.18 1.32 3.52
N ILE A 125 -13.43 0.44 2.84
CA ILE A 125 -12.24 0.81 2.06
C ILE A 125 -12.60 1.83 0.97
N PHE A 126 -13.64 1.56 0.19
CA PHE A 126 -14.02 2.45 -0.91
C PHE A 126 -14.63 3.77 -0.43
N SER A 127 -15.44 3.75 0.62
CA SER A 127 -15.97 4.97 1.22
C SER A 127 -14.86 5.86 1.75
N ARG A 128 -13.99 5.32 2.60
CA ARG A 128 -12.85 6.07 3.16
C ARG A 128 -11.85 6.50 2.09
N GLY A 129 -11.58 5.63 1.12
CA GLY A 129 -10.70 5.96 0.01
C GLY A 129 -11.19 7.15 -0.81
N ARG A 130 -12.48 7.16 -1.15
CA ARG A 130 -13.12 8.29 -1.83
C ARG A 130 -13.02 9.58 -1.01
N ASP A 131 -13.33 9.50 0.29
CA ASP A 131 -13.29 10.65 1.20
C ASP A 131 -11.86 11.18 1.42
N CYS A 132 -10.86 10.33 1.20
CA CYS A 132 -9.44 10.68 1.22
C CYS A 132 -8.87 11.04 -0.17
N GLY A 133 -9.71 11.10 -1.21
CA GLY A 133 -9.31 11.58 -2.54
C GLY A 133 -8.65 10.52 -3.43
N ALA A 134 -8.83 9.22 -3.15
CA ALA A 134 -8.32 8.18 -4.03
C ALA A 134 -8.94 8.27 -5.43
N ALA A 135 -8.10 8.37 -6.45
CA ALA A 135 -8.53 8.49 -7.84
C ALA A 135 -9.02 7.15 -8.41
N TYR A 136 -8.52 6.03 -7.89
CA TYR A 136 -8.90 4.67 -8.28
C TYR A 136 -8.59 3.65 -7.19
N ALA A 137 -9.11 2.45 -7.37
CA ALA A 137 -8.69 1.27 -6.63
C ALA A 137 -8.27 0.17 -7.60
N MET A 138 -7.14 -0.47 -7.34
CA MET A 138 -6.60 -1.59 -8.11
C MET A 138 -6.63 -2.85 -7.24
N LEU A 139 -7.08 -3.96 -7.80
CA LEU A 139 -7.13 -5.23 -7.10
C LEU A 139 -6.03 -6.16 -7.58
N GLY A 140 -5.37 -6.85 -6.64
CA GLY A 140 -4.42 -7.91 -6.92
C GLY A 140 -4.82 -9.18 -6.17
N PHE A 141 -4.82 -10.32 -6.87
CA PHE A 141 -5.10 -11.61 -6.25
C PHE A 141 -3.87 -12.14 -5.52
N ILE A 142 -4.10 -12.85 -4.43
CA ILE A 142 -3.03 -13.52 -3.70
C ILE A 142 -2.38 -14.60 -4.58
N HIS A 143 -1.06 -14.54 -4.68
CA HIS A 143 -0.31 -15.61 -5.32
C HIS A 143 0.14 -16.61 -4.24
N LEU A 144 -0.55 -17.75 -4.19
CA LEU A 144 -0.26 -18.81 -3.22
C LEU A 144 0.71 -19.84 -3.82
N ASN A 145 1.76 -20.12 -3.08
CA ASN A 145 2.61 -21.28 -3.28
C ASN A 145 2.53 -22.20 -2.05
N ARG A 146 3.11 -23.39 -2.13
CA ARG A 146 3.05 -24.37 -1.03
C ARG A 146 3.58 -23.85 0.31
N SER A 147 4.55 -22.95 0.28
CA SER A 147 5.17 -22.40 1.49
C SER A 147 4.24 -21.39 2.19
N ASN A 148 3.77 -20.35 1.46
CA ASN A 148 2.97 -19.29 2.06
C ASN A 148 1.51 -19.70 2.33
N TYR A 149 1.01 -20.74 1.63
CA TYR A 149 -0.35 -21.26 1.86
C TYR A 149 -0.52 -21.82 3.26
N ALA A 150 0.44 -22.64 3.74
CA ALA A 150 0.37 -23.25 5.06
C ALA A 150 0.38 -22.20 6.18
N ASP A 151 1.23 -21.19 6.06
CA ASP A 151 1.35 -20.11 7.03
C ASP A 151 0.10 -19.23 7.04
N LEU A 152 -0.41 -18.88 5.87
CA LEU A 152 -1.64 -18.11 5.75
C LEU A 152 -2.84 -18.87 6.31
N LYS A 153 -2.98 -20.15 5.96
CA LYS A 153 -4.05 -21.03 6.47
C LYS A 153 -4.00 -21.11 8.00
N LYS A 154 -2.83 -21.29 8.59
CA LYS A 154 -2.65 -21.30 10.05
C LYS A 154 -3.08 -19.96 10.67
N CYS A 155 -2.59 -18.86 10.15
CA CYS A 155 -2.90 -17.52 10.65
C CYS A 155 -4.41 -17.19 10.61
N LEU A 156 -5.10 -17.59 9.55
CA LEU A 156 -6.51 -17.31 9.35
C LEU A 156 -7.44 -18.26 10.09
N SER A 157 -7.10 -19.56 10.19
CA SER A 157 -7.92 -20.57 10.85
C SER A 157 -7.97 -20.41 12.37
N GLU A 158 -6.92 -19.89 12.98
CA GLU A 158 -6.88 -19.60 14.42
C GLU A 158 -7.93 -18.55 14.84
N ARG A 159 -8.40 -17.71 13.93
CA ARG A 159 -9.37 -16.63 14.21
C ARG A 159 -10.83 -17.01 14.03
N LYS A 160 -11.13 -17.95 13.15
CA LYS A 160 -12.51 -18.43 12.89
C LYS A 160 -12.50 -19.92 12.59
N PRO A 161 -12.56 -20.77 13.63
CA PRO A 161 -12.80 -22.19 13.46
C PRO A 161 -14.10 -22.38 12.65
N GLY A 162 -14.04 -23.18 11.59
CA GLY A 162 -15.21 -23.46 10.74
C GLY A 162 -15.40 -22.52 9.54
N THR A 163 -14.53 -21.54 9.33
CA THR A 163 -14.49 -20.85 8.05
C THR A 163 -13.83 -21.77 7.03
N ASP A 164 -14.60 -22.18 6.04
CA ASP A 164 -14.15 -23.11 4.99
C ASP A 164 -13.22 -22.39 4.00
N PHE A 165 -11.98 -22.11 4.44
CA PHE A 165 -10.96 -21.56 3.57
C PHE A 165 -10.61 -22.49 2.40
N GLU A 166 -10.87 -23.82 2.55
CA GLU A 166 -10.66 -24.78 1.48
C GLU A 166 -11.57 -24.52 0.28
N ARG A 167 -12.75 -23.91 0.54
CA ARG A 167 -13.68 -23.51 -0.52
C ARG A 167 -13.12 -22.44 -1.46
N TYR A 168 -12.22 -21.59 -0.95
CA TYR A 168 -11.57 -20.52 -1.72
C TYR A 168 -10.23 -20.94 -2.32
N PHE A 169 -9.64 -22.03 -1.80
CA PHE A 169 -8.31 -22.51 -2.15
C PHE A 169 -8.29 -23.91 -2.74
N ASN A 170 -9.47 -24.46 -3.10
CA ASN A 170 -9.53 -25.70 -3.88
C ASN A 170 -8.97 -25.43 -5.29
N LEU A 171 -7.68 -25.65 -5.41
CA LEU A 171 -6.95 -25.83 -6.65
C LEU A 171 -6.98 -27.30 -7.05
#